data_702666f512a17b76c89c976cef8c9b68
#
_entry.id   702666f512a17b76c89c976cef8c9b68
#
_cell.length_a   1.000
_cell.length_b   1.000
_cell.length_c   1.000
_cell.angle_alpha   90.00
_cell.angle_beta   90.00
_cell.angle_gamma   90.00
#
_symmetry.space_group_name_H-M   'P 1'
#
loop_
_entity.id
_entity.type
_entity.pdbx_description
1 polymer ?
#
loop_
_entity_poly.entity_id
_entity_poly.type
_entity_poly.pdbx_seq_one_letter_code
_entity_poly.pdbx_strand_id
1 'polypeptide(L)'
;MTRTTRRSMMKLAGASLAAVTVPATVSADAEDEETLWTVAETPIDSTLHDVTHTATNAHAVADGGLVIERTDAGWEVVLQGGPTGNGNDLFGADVTDDGERLWIVGASGAIGEYDVITGNLVDRSAPNDFTANFNDVAVTGPAGDADVYVADDSGSIHYSFENGEEGTWEYEVPGSGSGLPAIEFHDDRAGHAIDTNGKVFATDDGVTWNPIGIEDADVTFYGLDSDASDDVTVSGGNASIFEYDGSQWVPESLGDADLFDVETEGRDGYAVGGGGVIFEQQDGEWTQNATPVGENLQAVDRGSVDLAVGSGGVVLER
;
A
#
# COMPACT_ATOMS: atom_id res chain seq x y z
N MET A 1 -14.66 -21.17 2.17
CA MET A 1 -15.01 -20.10 1.20
C MET A 1 -13.89 -19.11 1.33
N THR A 2 -13.06 -18.97 0.32
CA THR A 2 -12.00 -17.97 0.28
C THR A 2 -12.69 -16.60 0.28
N ARG A 3 -12.48 -15.80 1.32
CA ARG A 3 -12.92 -14.41 1.32
C ARG A 3 -12.02 -13.65 0.36
N THR A 4 -12.58 -12.95 -0.59
CA THR A 4 -11.84 -12.11 -1.52
C THR A 4 -11.77 -10.72 -0.90
N THR A 5 -10.57 -10.19 -0.70
CA THR A 5 -10.33 -8.85 -0.18
C THR A 5 -10.69 -7.78 -1.22
N ARG A 6 -10.78 -6.50 -0.83
CA ARG A 6 -11.07 -5.40 -1.75
C ARG A 6 -10.01 -5.26 -2.83
N ARG A 7 -8.72 -5.32 -2.45
CA ARG A 7 -7.60 -5.36 -3.39
C ARG A 7 -7.69 -6.56 -4.33
N SER A 8 -8.08 -7.74 -3.84
CA SER A 8 -8.30 -8.95 -4.67
C SER A 8 -9.48 -8.85 -5.63
N MET A 9 -10.52 -8.05 -5.35
CA MET A 9 -11.66 -7.86 -6.28
C MET A 9 -11.27 -7.07 -7.53
N MET A 10 -10.39 -6.08 -7.43
CA MET A 10 -9.88 -5.35 -8.60
C MET A 10 -9.03 -6.24 -9.52
N LYS A 11 -8.32 -7.21 -8.96
CA LYS A 11 -7.50 -8.18 -9.71
C LYS A 11 -8.31 -9.09 -10.66
N LEU A 12 -9.62 -9.27 -10.43
CA LEU A 12 -10.50 -10.18 -11.21
C LEU A 12 -11.16 -9.54 -12.44
N ALA A 13 -11.16 -8.23 -12.60
CA ALA A 13 -11.85 -7.54 -13.69
C ALA A 13 -11.08 -7.47 -15.03
N GLY A 14 -9.77 -7.82 -15.04
CA GLY A 14 -8.87 -7.66 -16.18
C GLY A 14 -8.61 -8.90 -17.07
N ALA A 15 -9.16 -10.08 -16.75
CA ALA A 15 -8.84 -11.31 -17.48
C ALA A 15 -9.83 -11.63 -18.61
N SER A 16 -9.64 -11.11 -19.82
CA SER A 16 -10.26 -11.60 -21.04
C SER A 16 -9.48 -12.80 -21.60
N LEU A 17 -10.02 -14.01 -21.44
CA LEU A 17 -9.47 -15.25 -21.98
C LEU A 17 -9.50 -15.28 -23.50
N ALA A 18 -8.32 -15.35 -24.12
CA ALA A 18 -8.15 -15.87 -25.47
C ALA A 18 -7.65 -17.32 -25.40
N ALA A 19 -8.53 -18.27 -25.63
CA ALA A 19 -8.17 -19.69 -25.69
C ALA A 19 -7.45 -20.02 -27.00
N VAL A 20 -6.17 -20.36 -26.93
CA VAL A 20 -5.42 -20.98 -28.02
C VAL A 20 -5.17 -22.46 -27.65
N THR A 21 -5.76 -23.37 -28.40
CA THR A 21 -5.50 -24.80 -28.32
C THR A 21 -4.21 -25.16 -29.04
N VAL A 22 -3.24 -25.74 -28.34
CA VAL A 22 -2.05 -26.40 -28.91
C VAL A 22 -2.00 -27.84 -28.44
N PRO A 23 -1.68 -28.81 -29.32
CA PRO A 23 -1.72 -30.22 -28.98
C PRO A 23 -0.52 -30.65 -28.14
N ALA A 24 -0.79 -31.59 -27.23
CA ALA A 24 0.18 -32.17 -26.32
C ALA A 24 1.28 -32.97 -27.04
N THR A 25 2.53 -32.71 -26.67
CA THR A 25 3.60 -33.71 -26.75
C THR A 25 4.66 -33.44 -25.65
N VAL A 26 4.89 -34.51 -24.88
CA VAL A 26 6.12 -34.89 -24.14
C VAL A 26 6.44 -34.13 -22.86
N SER A 27 6.35 -34.90 -21.78
CA SER A 27 6.96 -34.65 -20.47
C SER A 27 8.45 -34.35 -20.62
N ALA A 28 8.82 -33.12 -20.29
CA ALA A 28 10.06 -32.80 -19.62
C ALA A 28 9.65 -32.36 -18.21
N ASP A 29 10.38 -32.78 -17.21
CA ASP A 29 10.23 -32.29 -15.86
C ASP A 29 10.21 -30.77 -15.95
N ALA A 30 9.09 -30.14 -15.61
CA ALA A 30 9.05 -28.71 -15.35
C ALA A 30 9.88 -28.56 -14.07
N GLU A 31 11.12 -28.15 -14.21
CA GLU A 31 11.77 -27.41 -13.15
C GLU A 31 10.87 -26.20 -12.98
N ASP A 32 10.35 -25.98 -11.76
CA ASP A 32 9.64 -24.79 -11.39
C ASP A 32 10.56 -23.61 -11.77
N GLU A 33 10.25 -22.88 -12.85
CA GLU A 33 10.92 -21.63 -13.15
C GLU A 33 10.50 -20.71 -12.00
N GLU A 34 11.40 -20.54 -11.02
CA GLU A 34 11.28 -19.51 -10.01
C GLU A 34 11.06 -18.20 -10.77
N THR A 35 9.88 -17.62 -10.64
CA THR A 35 9.56 -16.32 -11.23
C THR A 35 10.41 -15.29 -10.49
N LEU A 36 11.47 -14.80 -11.12
CA LEU A 36 12.43 -13.89 -10.50
C LEU A 36 11.93 -12.44 -10.60
N TRP A 37 12.17 -11.67 -9.55
CA TRP A 37 12.03 -10.22 -9.60
C TRP A 37 12.98 -9.62 -10.63
N THR A 38 12.46 -8.77 -11.51
CA THR A 38 13.21 -8.10 -12.58
C THR A 38 13.09 -6.59 -12.47
N VAL A 39 14.18 -5.87 -12.77
CA VAL A 39 14.19 -4.40 -12.74
C VAL A 39 13.47 -3.86 -13.97
N ALA A 40 12.43 -3.04 -13.77
CA ALA A 40 11.82 -2.25 -14.83
C ALA A 40 12.58 -0.92 -15.04
N GLU A 41 12.64 -0.45 -16.29
CA GLU A 41 13.14 0.89 -16.58
C GLU A 41 12.10 1.94 -16.20
N THR A 42 12.51 2.94 -15.42
CA THR A 42 11.65 4.04 -14.97
C THR A 42 12.16 5.39 -15.48
N PRO A 43 11.28 6.38 -15.68
CA PRO A 43 11.66 7.71 -16.21
C PRO A 43 12.22 8.66 -15.14
N ILE A 44 12.34 8.22 -13.88
CA ILE A 44 12.74 9.04 -12.73
C ILE A 44 13.81 8.35 -11.90
N ASP A 45 14.55 9.13 -11.12
CA ASP A 45 15.52 8.68 -10.11
C ASP A 45 15.13 9.09 -8.67
N SER A 46 13.93 9.66 -8.52
CA SER A 46 13.33 9.99 -7.22
C SER A 46 12.93 8.73 -6.49
N THR A 47 12.91 8.79 -5.14
CA THR A 47 12.37 7.70 -4.33
C THR A 47 10.89 7.52 -4.62
N LEU A 48 10.49 6.29 -4.92
CA LEU A 48 9.11 5.85 -4.97
C LEU A 48 8.73 5.37 -3.56
N HIS A 49 7.64 5.89 -3.02
CA HIS A 49 7.21 5.62 -1.66
C HIS A 49 6.09 4.60 -1.58
N ASP A 50 5.22 4.60 -2.60
CA ASP A 50 4.07 3.70 -2.63
C ASP A 50 3.69 3.34 -4.07
N VAL A 51 2.98 2.20 -4.24
CA VAL A 51 2.52 1.66 -5.51
C VAL A 51 1.19 0.95 -5.34
N THR A 52 0.26 1.16 -6.26
CA THR A 52 -1.04 0.49 -6.25
C THR A 52 -1.58 0.24 -7.66
N HIS A 53 -2.33 -0.84 -7.83
CA HIS A 53 -3.06 -1.14 -9.06
C HIS A 53 -4.34 -0.33 -9.13
N THR A 54 -4.64 0.21 -10.32
CA THR A 54 -5.86 0.98 -10.60
C THR A 54 -6.70 0.33 -11.71
N ALA A 55 -7.81 0.95 -12.09
CA ALA A 55 -8.65 0.47 -13.19
C ALA A 55 -7.92 0.47 -14.56
N THR A 56 -6.87 1.26 -14.72
CA THR A 56 -6.07 1.28 -15.95
C THR A 56 -4.84 0.39 -15.84
N ASN A 57 -3.94 0.75 -14.94
CA ASN A 57 -2.64 0.10 -14.74
C ASN A 57 -2.16 0.36 -13.30
N ALA A 58 -0.93 -0.05 -12.96
CA ALA A 58 -0.33 0.33 -11.70
C ALA A 58 0.18 1.77 -11.73
N HIS A 59 0.07 2.46 -10.60
CA HIS A 59 0.60 3.80 -10.37
C HIS A 59 1.52 3.79 -9.16
N ALA A 60 2.59 4.59 -9.19
CA ALA A 60 3.47 4.77 -8.05
C ALA A 60 3.70 6.26 -7.78
N VAL A 61 3.78 6.62 -6.50
CA VAL A 61 3.97 7.98 -6.01
C VAL A 61 5.39 8.21 -5.52
N ALA A 62 5.91 9.44 -5.68
CA ALA A 62 7.33 9.71 -5.43
C ALA A 62 7.59 11.10 -4.86
N ASP A 63 8.87 11.31 -4.46
CA ASP A 63 9.40 12.63 -4.12
C ASP A 63 9.16 13.63 -5.26
N GLY A 64 8.99 14.90 -4.91
CA GLY A 64 8.78 16.01 -5.85
C GLY A 64 7.36 16.07 -6.44
N GLY A 65 6.40 15.36 -5.83
CA GLY A 65 5.01 15.34 -6.28
C GLY A 65 4.84 14.62 -7.60
N LEU A 66 5.65 13.59 -7.85
CA LEU A 66 5.59 12.79 -9.07
C LEU A 66 4.64 11.61 -8.90
N VAL A 67 3.89 11.30 -9.95
CA VAL A 67 3.19 10.03 -10.11
C VAL A 67 3.61 9.43 -11.44
N ILE A 68 3.98 8.16 -11.42
CA ILE A 68 4.28 7.38 -12.64
C ILE A 68 3.24 6.29 -12.82
N GLU A 69 2.93 5.97 -14.07
CA GLU A 69 1.99 4.92 -14.47
C GLU A 69 2.73 3.84 -15.27
N ARG A 70 2.42 2.58 -15.00
CA ARG A 70 2.86 1.44 -15.79
C ARG A 70 2.04 1.36 -17.07
N THR A 71 2.70 1.27 -18.22
CA THR A 71 2.07 1.14 -19.55
C THR A 71 2.64 -0.05 -20.30
N ASP A 72 2.06 -0.42 -21.45
CA ASP A 72 2.63 -1.45 -22.35
C ASP A 72 4.03 -1.09 -22.85
N ALA A 73 4.42 0.19 -22.82
CA ALA A 73 5.71 0.70 -23.25
C ALA A 73 6.75 0.84 -22.13
N GLY A 74 6.37 0.60 -20.88
CA GLY A 74 7.15 0.84 -19.67
C GLY A 74 6.49 1.88 -18.77
N TRP A 75 7.23 2.42 -17.82
CA TRP A 75 6.73 3.41 -16.87
C TRP A 75 6.82 4.83 -17.44
N GLU A 76 5.78 5.63 -17.26
CA GLU A 76 5.69 7.02 -17.73
C GLU A 76 5.25 7.96 -16.61
N VAL A 77 5.73 9.23 -16.62
CA VAL A 77 5.28 10.25 -15.67
C VAL A 77 3.92 10.79 -16.10
N VAL A 78 2.90 10.62 -15.26
CA VAL A 78 1.53 11.10 -15.51
C VAL A 78 1.14 12.35 -14.70
N LEU A 79 1.85 12.62 -13.59
CA LEU A 79 1.66 13.82 -12.78
C LEU A 79 3.01 14.38 -12.32
N GLN A 80 3.14 15.71 -12.31
CA GLN A 80 4.29 16.43 -11.79
C GLN A 80 3.85 17.57 -10.89
N GLY A 81 4.56 17.73 -9.76
CA GLY A 81 4.33 18.83 -8.83
C GLY A 81 3.24 18.55 -7.79
N GLY A 82 2.58 17.41 -7.87
CA GLY A 82 1.56 16.99 -6.90
C GLY A 82 0.30 17.85 -6.90
N PRO A 83 -0.60 17.64 -5.90
CA PRO A 83 -1.90 18.31 -5.83
C PRO A 83 -1.80 19.84 -5.76
N THR A 84 -0.83 20.34 -5.00
CA THR A 84 -0.65 21.79 -4.77
C THR A 84 0.15 22.47 -5.87
N GLY A 85 0.78 21.73 -6.78
CA GLY A 85 1.72 22.25 -7.78
C GLY A 85 3.06 22.71 -7.21
N ASN A 86 3.33 22.47 -5.92
CA ASN A 86 4.55 22.91 -5.23
C ASN A 86 5.67 21.87 -5.22
N GLY A 87 5.41 20.65 -5.72
CA GLY A 87 6.37 19.56 -5.69
C GLY A 87 6.59 18.98 -4.30
N ASN A 88 5.55 18.96 -3.47
CA ASN A 88 5.59 18.26 -2.18
C ASN A 88 5.73 16.76 -2.42
N ASP A 89 6.59 16.11 -1.64
CA ASP A 89 6.78 14.67 -1.72
C ASP A 89 5.47 13.94 -1.42
N LEU A 90 5.19 12.86 -2.16
CA LEU A 90 4.02 12.00 -1.97
C LEU A 90 4.47 10.71 -1.31
N PHE A 91 3.76 10.30 -0.24
CA PHE A 91 4.16 9.19 0.61
C PHE A 91 3.22 7.99 0.53
N GLY A 92 1.92 8.22 0.37
CA GLY A 92 0.91 7.17 0.30
C GLY A 92 -0.07 7.35 -0.85
N ALA A 93 -0.64 6.24 -1.30
CA ALA A 93 -1.60 6.18 -2.39
C ALA A 93 -2.57 5.00 -2.21
N ASP A 94 -3.86 5.25 -2.41
CA ASP A 94 -4.87 4.21 -2.46
C ASP A 94 -5.95 4.55 -3.48
N VAL A 95 -6.80 3.60 -3.84
CA VAL A 95 -7.77 3.73 -4.93
C VAL A 95 -9.19 3.45 -4.45
N THR A 96 -10.15 4.11 -5.07
CA THR A 96 -11.57 3.78 -4.92
C THR A 96 -11.88 2.34 -5.33
N ASP A 97 -12.97 1.74 -4.82
CA ASP A 97 -13.36 0.33 -5.08
C ASP A 97 -13.48 -0.01 -6.57
N ASP A 98 -13.79 0.96 -7.42
CA ASP A 98 -13.83 0.80 -8.87
C ASP A 98 -12.48 1.05 -9.56
N GLY A 99 -11.45 1.45 -8.79
CA GLY A 99 -10.10 1.74 -9.27
C GLY A 99 -9.98 3.02 -10.12
N GLU A 100 -11.05 3.82 -10.25
CA GLU A 100 -11.06 4.97 -11.15
C GLU A 100 -10.46 6.24 -10.55
N ARG A 101 -10.35 6.32 -9.22
CA ARG A 101 -9.74 7.46 -8.51
C ARG A 101 -8.58 6.99 -7.65
N LEU A 102 -7.41 7.50 -7.98
CA LEU A 102 -6.20 7.37 -7.16
C LEU A 102 -6.15 8.54 -6.19
N TRP A 103 -6.22 8.26 -4.91
CA TRP A 103 -5.97 9.22 -3.85
C TRP A 103 -4.50 9.18 -3.48
N ILE A 104 -3.90 10.36 -3.36
CA ILE A 104 -2.46 10.53 -3.09
C ILE A 104 -2.27 11.52 -1.96
N VAL A 105 -1.39 11.21 -1.04
CA VAL A 105 -1.10 12.06 0.13
C VAL A 105 0.40 12.24 0.33
N GLY A 106 0.77 13.31 1.06
CA GLY A 106 2.20 13.56 1.29
C GLY A 106 2.53 14.76 2.17
N ALA A 107 3.69 15.32 1.92
CA ALA A 107 4.28 16.39 2.72
C ALA A 107 3.42 17.65 2.72
N SER A 108 3.45 18.34 3.88
CA SER A 108 2.80 19.66 4.07
C SER A 108 1.28 19.64 3.83
N GLY A 109 0.62 18.55 4.18
CA GLY A 109 -0.83 18.40 4.07
C GLY A 109 -1.32 18.18 2.63
N ALA A 110 -0.45 17.71 1.74
CA ALA A 110 -0.85 17.41 0.35
C ALA A 110 -1.85 16.27 0.31
N ILE A 111 -2.99 16.48 -0.36
CA ILE A 111 -4.00 15.46 -0.71
C ILE A 111 -4.48 15.74 -2.13
N GLY A 112 -4.52 14.71 -2.97
CA GLY A 112 -5.03 14.78 -4.33
C GLY A 112 -5.95 13.62 -4.67
N GLU A 113 -7.00 13.90 -5.43
CA GLU A 113 -7.86 12.92 -6.08
C GLU A 113 -7.58 12.94 -7.58
N TYR A 114 -6.89 11.91 -8.09
CA TYR A 114 -6.50 11.79 -9.48
C TYR A 114 -7.39 10.79 -10.22
N ASP A 115 -8.06 11.28 -11.28
CA ASP A 115 -8.87 10.44 -12.17
C ASP A 115 -7.96 9.74 -13.17
N VAL A 116 -7.74 8.43 -12.99
CA VAL A 116 -6.83 7.65 -13.84
C VAL A 116 -7.34 7.46 -15.27
N ILE A 117 -8.64 7.66 -15.50
CA ILE A 117 -9.26 7.55 -16.84
C ILE A 117 -9.07 8.83 -17.66
N THR A 118 -9.16 10.00 -17.01
CA THR A 118 -9.14 11.30 -17.71
C THR A 118 -7.86 12.10 -17.48
N GLY A 119 -7.05 11.72 -16.49
CA GLY A 119 -5.86 12.47 -16.09
C GLY A 119 -6.14 13.75 -15.31
N ASN A 120 -7.37 13.96 -14.85
CA ASN A 120 -7.72 15.13 -14.07
C ASN A 120 -7.34 14.96 -12.60
N LEU A 121 -6.79 16.02 -12.01
CA LEU A 121 -6.43 16.07 -10.59
C LEU A 121 -7.31 17.12 -9.89
N VAL A 122 -7.87 16.74 -8.74
CA VAL A 122 -8.53 17.63 -7.79
C VAL A 122 -7.64 17.81 -6.58
N ASP A 123 -7.33 19.06 -6.22
CA ASP A 123 -6.58 19.39 -5.01
C ASP A 123 -7.54 19.39 -3.81
N ARG A 124 -7.24 18.49 -2.83
CA ARG A 124 -7.97 18.32 -1.56
C ARG A 124 -7.10 18.70 -0.36
N SER A 125 -5.95 19.31 -0.61
CA SER A 125 -4.89 19.55 0.38
C SER A 125 -5.32 20.43 1.54
N ALA A 126 -4.60 20.26 2.68
CA ALA A 126 -4.75 21.02 3.91
C ALA A 126 -6.19 21.03 4.48
N PRO A 127 -6.82 19.85 4.69
CA PRO A 127 -8.15 19.77 5.30
C PRO A 127 -8.13 20.47 6.66
N ASN A 128 -9.09 21.34 6.93
CA ASN A 128 -9.17 22.15 8.15
C ASN A 128 -7.89 22.96 8.48
N ASP A 129 -7.14 23.42 7.48
CA ASP A 129 -5.83 24.09 7.61
C ASP A 129 -4.71 23.21 8.19
N PHE A 130 -4.88 21.88 8.24
CA PHE A 130 -3.81 20.96 8.63
C PHE A 130 -2.73 20.87 7.56
N THR A 131 -1.49 21.04 7.98
CA THR A 131 -0.30 21.01 7.11
C THR A 131 0.78 20.09 7.63
N ALA A 132 0.43 19.11 8.48
CA ALA A 132 1.30 18.01 8.86
C ALA A 132 1.65 17.16 7.63
N ASN A 133 2.66 16.31 7.72
CA ASN A 133 2.87 15.31 6.70
C ASN A 133 1.84 14.21 6.87
N PHE A 134 1.23 13.84 5.77
CA PHE A 134 0.35 12.69 5.66
C PHE A 134 1.17 11.52 5.15
N ASN A 135 1.24 10.45 5.95
CA ASN A 135 2.11 9.31 5.67
C ASN A 135 1.43 8.29 4.77
N ASP A 136 0.12 8.09 4.99
CA ASP A 136 -0.63 7.07 4.28
C ASP A 136 -2.11 7.45 4.15
N VAL A 137 -2.80 6.81 3.18
CA VAL A 137 -4.21 7.04 2.86
C VAL A 137 -4.91 5.71 2.60
N ALA A 138 -6.11 5.57 3.14
CA ALA A 138 -7.00 4.46 2.80
C ALA A 138 -8.33 5.02 2.28
N VAL A 139 -8.87 4.38 1.24
CA VAL A 139 -10.08 4.84 0.56
C VAL A 139 -11.04 3.67 0.38
N THR A 140 -12.31 3.90 0.68
CA THR A 140 -13.38 2.92 0.47
C THR A 140 -14.54 3.55 -0.28
N GLY A 141 -15.31 2.74 -1.00
CA GLY A 141 -16.40 3.23 -1.83
C GLY A 141 -15.99 3.60 -3.27
N PRO A 142 -16.96 3.86 -4.17
CA PRO A 142 -16.70 4.14 -5.58
C PRO A 142 -16.29 5.60 -5.83
N ALA A 143 -15.78 5.87 -7.01
CA ALA A 143 -15.44 7.21 -7.48
C ALA A 143 -16.58 8.20 -7.28
N GLY A 144 -16.31 9.32 -6.58
CA GLY A 144 -17.27 10.37 -6.28
C GLY A 144 -18.21 10.10 -5.09
N ASP A 145 -18.11 8.97 -4.41
CA ASP A 145 -18.83 8.60 -3.18
C ASP A 145 -17.91 7.80 -2.26
N ALA A 146 -16.70 8.31 -2.05
CA ALA A 146 -15.65 7.64 -1.28
C ALA A 146 -15.62 8.11 0.18
N ASP A 147 -15.41 7.17 1.10
CA ASP A 147 -14.93 7.44 2.44
C ASP A 147 -13.39 7.46 2.39
N VAL A 148 -12.78 8.53 2.87
CA VAL A 148 -11.33 8.77 2.79
C VAL A 148 -10.74 8.92 4.17
N TYR A 149 -9.63 8.24 4.44
CA TYR A 149 -8.92 8.25 5.71
C TYR A 149 -7.44 8.53 5.47
N VAL A 150 -6.85 9.44 6.23
CA VAL A 150 -5.46 9.88 6.07
C VAL A 150 -4.75 9.83 7.41
N ALA A 151 -3.68 9.05 7.50
CA ALA A 151 -2.82 8.94 8.67
C ALA A 151 -1.69 9.97 8.63
N ASP A 152 -1.42 10.65 9.76
CA ASP A 152 -0.40 11.70 9.82
C ASP A 152 0.78 11.39 10.76
N ASP A 153 1.86 12.16 10.64
CA ASP A 153 3.07 12.06 11.45
C ASP A 153 2.91 12.58 12.89
N SER A 154 1.77 13.20 13.23
CA SER A 154 1.42 13.65 14.58
C SER A 154 0.51 12.67 15.34
N GLY A 155 0.12 11.56 14.70
CA GLY A 155 -0.70 10.50 15.28
C GLY A 155 -2.20 10.74 15.17
N SER A 156 -2.64 11.52 14.19
CA SER A 156 -4.04 11.76 13.89
C SER A 156 -4.46 10.98 12.64
N ILE A 157 -5.71 10.54 12.60
CA ILE A 157 -6.41 10.06 11.42
C ILE A 157 -7.43 11.13 11.03
N HIS A 158 -7.23 11.74 9.87
CA HIS A 158 -8.20 12.66 9.26
C HIS A 158 -9.11 11.85 8.37
N TYR A 159 -10.42 12.14 8.40
CA TYR A 159 -11.39 11.40 7.60
C TYR A 159 -12.50 12.27 7.04
N SER A 160 -13.05 11.85 5.90
CA SER A 160 -14.23 12.44 5.28
C SER A 160 -15.10 11.34 4.68
N PHE A 161 -16.39 11.37 4.97
CA PHE A 161 -17.40 10.48 4.41
C PHE A 161 -18.17 11.09 3.24
N GLU A 162 -17.67 12.17 2.67
CA GLU A 162 -18.26 12.92 1.57
C GLU A 162 -17.20 13.21 0.50
N ASN A 163 -16.48 12.18 0.04
CA ASN A 163 -15.46 12.24 -1.03
C ASN A 163 -14.42 13.35 -0.82
N GLY A 164 -13.99 13.58 0.42
CA GLY A 164 -12.98 14.58 0.75
C GLY A 164 -13.37 16.02 0.43
N GLU A 165 -14.67 16.34 0.33
CA GLU A 165 -15.15 17.68 0.03
C GLU A 165 -14.74 18.70 1.11
N GLU A 166 -14.56 19.96 0.73
CA GLU A 166 -14.20 21.03 1.66
C GLU A 166 -15.24 21.18 2.78
N GLY A 167 -14.79 21.18 4.04
CA GLY A 167 -15.65 21.33 5.22
C GLY A 167 -16.32 20.03 5.71
N THR A 168 -15.99 18.88 5.13
CA THR A 168 -16.49 17.57 5.56
C THR A 168 -15.47 16.76 6.37
N TRP A 169 -14.24 17.27 6.47
CA TRP A 169 -13.17 16.62 7.17
C TRP A 169 -13.29 16.73 8.70
N GLU A 170 -13.10 15.62 9.36
CA GLU A 170 -12.95 15.50 10.81
C GLU A 170 -11.62 14.79 11.12
N TYR A 171 -11.25 14.65 12.40
CA TYR A 171 -10.07 13.88 12.78
C TYR A 171 -10.22 13.27 14.16
N GLU A 172 -9.50 12.15 14.37
CA GLU A 172 -9.37 11.45 15.66
C GLU A 172 -7.91 11.15 15.97
N VAL A 173 -7.59 10.96 17.25
CA VAL A 173 -6.26 10.57 17.73
C VAL A 173 -6.37 9.24 18.45
N PRO A 174 -6.11 8.10 17.79
CA PRO A 174 -6.33 6.76 18.37
C PRO A 174 -5.42 6.44 19.56
N GLY A 175 -4.22 6.99 19.56
CA GLY A 175 -3.17 6.69 20.54
C GLY A 175 -2.71 7.89 21.34
N SER A 176 -1.40 7.94 21.59
CA SER A 176 -0.74 8.98 22.37
C SER A 176 -0.18 10.14 21.53
N GLY A 177 -0.51 10.20 20.23
CA GLY A 177 0.07 11.19 19.29
C GLY A 177 1.43 10.76 18.72
N SER A 178 1.70 9.46 18.67
CA SER A 178 2.82 8.91 17.90
C SER A 178 2.43 8.83 16.44
N GLY A 179 3.34 9.15 15.52
CA GLY A 179 3.05 9.13 14.09
C GLY A 179 2.47 7.79 13.62
N LEU A 180 1.52 7.85 12.72
CA LEU A 180 0.86 6.69 12.12
C LEU A 180 1.49 6.44 10.74
N PRO A 181 2.33 5.42 10.57
CA PRO A 181 2.98 5.14 9.29
C PRO A 181 2.04 4.49 8.27
N ALA A 182 1.04 3.72 8.71
CA ALA A 182 0.12 3.04 7.81
C ALA A 182 -1.31 2.95 8.36
N ILE A 183 -2.27 2.95 7.44
CA ILE A 183 -3.71 2.78 7.68
C ILE A 183 -4.32 1.99 6.53
N GLU A 184 -5.15 0.99 6.84
CA GLU A 184 -5.78 0.18 5.81
C GLU A 184 -7.19 -0.30 6.23
N PHE A 185 -8.09 -0.41 5.24
CA PHE A 185 -9.48 -0.80 5.44
C PHE A 185 -9.85 -2.03 4.62
N HIS A 186 -10.35 -3.05 5.30
CA HIS A 186 -10.83 -4.30 4.69
C HIS A 186 -12.33 -4.29 4.38
N ASP A 187 -13.09 -3.32 4.90
CA ASP A 187 -14.52 -3.11 4.62
C ASP A 187 -14.83 -1.62 4.70
N ASP A 188 -16.05 -1.17 4.37
CA ASP A 188 -16.44 0.24 4.18
C ASP A 188 -15.94 1.19 5.28
N ARG A 189 -16.05 0.78 6.53
CA ARG A 189 -15.58 1.55 7.71
C ARG A 189 -14.89 0.67 8.74
N ALA A 190 -14.46 -0.51 8.35
CA ALA A 190 -13.72 -1.41 9.23
C ALA A 190 -12.30 -1.58 8.72
N GLY A 191 -11.32 -1.28 9.59
CA GLY A 191 -9.91 -1.28 9.20
C GLY A 191 -8.99 -1.17 10.41
N HIS A 192 -7.71 -1.02 10.10
CA HIS A 192 -6.64 -0.97 11.07
C HIS A 192 -5.69 0.21 10.81
N ALA A 193 -4.99 0.63 11.85
CA ALA A 193 -3.89 1.59 11.77
C ALA A 193 -2.80 1.19 12.76
N ILE A 194 -1.55 1.55 12.44
CA ILE A 194 -0.40 1.29 13.31
C ILE A 194 0.28 2.59 13.70
N ASP A 195 0.94 2.60 14.87
CA ASP A 195 1.77 3.72 15.29
C ASP A 195 3.26 3.35 15.41
N THR A 196 4.11 4.37 15.40
CA THR A 196 5.57 4.19 15.52
C THR A 196 6.02 3.70 16.89
N ASN A 197 5.12 3.58 17.87
CA ASN A 197 5.37 3.02 19.20
C ASN A 197 4.96 1.54 19.33
N GLY A 198 4.68 0.87 18.20
CA GLY A 198 4.34 -0.54 18.18
C GLY A 198 2.92 -0.86 18.62
N LYS A 199 1.97 0.03 18.38
CA LYS A 199 0.55 -0.20 18.65
C LYS A 199 -0.22 -0.43 17.37
N VAL A 200 -1.21 -1.31 17.45
CA VAL A 200 -2.21 -1.54 16.41
C VAL A 200 -3.57 -1.13 16.93
N PHE A 201 -4.30 -0.40 16.11
CA PHE A 201 -5.67 0.06 16.39
C PHE A 201 -6.62 -0.52 15.36
N ALA A 202 -7.82 -0.86 15.79
CA ALA A 202 -8.91 -1.33 14.94
C ALA A 202 -10.12 -0.41 15.06
N THR A 203 -10.88 -0.30 13.98
CA THR A 203 -12.17 0.40 13.91
C THR A 203 -13.20 -0.44 13.18
N ASP A 204 -14.48 -0.30 13.56
CA ASP A 204 -15.65 -0.88 12.87
C ASP A 204 -16.56 0.21 12.29
N ASP A 205 -16.28 1.49 12.56
CA ASP A 205 -17.11 2.64 12.16
C ASP A 205 -16.32 3.77 11.47
N GLY A 206 -14.99 3.60 11.33
CA GLY A 206 -14.08 4.57 10.75
C GLY A 206 -13.77 5.77 11.65
N VAL A 207 -14.34 5.82 12.86
CA VAL A 207 -14.24 6.96 13.79
C VAL A 207 -13.71 6.53 15.15
N THR A 208 -14.23 5.43 15.69
CA THR A 208 -13.84 4.93 17.01
C THR A 208 -12.72 3.92 16.90
N TRP A 209 -11.53 4.27 17.35
CA TRP A 209 -10.34 3.43 17.29
C TRP A 209 -10.01 2.77 18.62
N ASN A 210 -9.86 1.47 18.64
CA ASN A 210 -9.56 0.68 19.83
C ASN A 210 -8.21 -0.04 19.66
N PRO A 211 -7.30 0.02 20.65
CA PRO A 211 -6.06 -0.74 20.59
C PRO A 211 -6.35 -2.25 20.67
N ILE A 212 -5.73 -3.03 19.78
CA ILE A 212 -5.86 -4.50 19.75
C ILE A 212 -4.56 -5.24 20.08
N GLY A 213 -3.56 -4.57 20.62
CA GLY A 213 -2.23 -5.11 21.00
C GLY A 213 -1.22 -4.38 20.13
N ILE A 214 0.00 -4.69 20.05
CA ILE A 214 0.86 -5.76 20.48
C ILE A 214 1.49 -5.32 21.81
N GLU A 215 1.54 -6.20 22.82
CA GLU A 215 2.24 -5.86 24.06
C GLU A 215 3.73 -6.16 23.90
N ASP A 216 4.57 -5.18 24.30
CA ASP A 216 6.04 -5.32 24.28
C ASP A 216 6.67 -5.51 22.88
N ALA A 217 6.08 -4.96 21.81
CA ALA A 217 6.78 -4.82 20.54
C ALA A 217 7.93 -3.82 20.72
N ASP A 218 9.15 -4.32 20.87
CA ASP A 218 10.38 -3.52 21.05
C ASP A 218 10.93 -3.04 19.68
N VAL A 219 10.04 -2.82 18.70
CA VAL A 219 10.35 -2.41 17.32
C VAL A 219 9.42 -1.32 16.84
N THR A 220 9.88 -0.51 15.90
CA THR A 220 9.03 0.44 15.17
C THR A 220 8.26 -0.31 14.08
N PHE A 221 6.96 -0.05 13.96
CA PHE A 221 6.15 -0.55 12.87
C PHE A 221 6.24 0.38 11.66
N TYR A 222 6.17 -0.20 10.45
CA TYR A 222 6.26 0.53 9.19
C TYR A 222 5.13 0.18 8.24
N GLY A 223 4.87 -1.11 7.95
CA GLY A 223 3.86 -1.58 7.03
C GLY A 223 2.72 -2.32 7.73
N LEU A 224 1.56 -2.27 7.12
CA LEU A 224 0.31 -2.86 7.60
C LEU A 224 -0.44 -3.45 6.41
N ASP A 225 -0.91 -4.67 6.58
CA ASP A 225 -1.89 -5.29 5.69
C ASP A 225 -3.10 -5.75 6.51
N SER A 226 -4.30 -5.48 6.01
CA SER A 226 -5.57 -5.68 6.71
C SER A 226 -6.62 -6.31 5.78
N ASP A 227 -6.63 -7.62 5.72
CA ASP A 227 -7.56 -8.41 4.89
C ASP A 227 -8.92 -8.64 5.54
N ALA A 228 -8.96 -8.67 6.87
CA ALA A 228 -10.18 -8.82 7.67
C ALA A 228 -9.94 -8.38 9.13
N SER A 229 -11.02 -8.31 9.93
CA SER A 229 -10.92 -8.02 11.37
C SER A 229 -10.11 -9.07 12.17
N ASP A 230 -9.89 -10.25 11.60
CA ASP A 230 -9.18 -11.39 12.17
C ASP A 230 -8.02 -11.88 11.27
N ASP A 231 -7.59 -11.04 10.32
CA ASP A 231 -6.49 -11.31 9.38
C ASP A 231 -5.74 -10.00 9.13
N VAL A 232 -4.67 -9.76 9.91
CA VAL A 232 -3.88 -8.54 9.89
C VAL A 232 -2.42 -8.89 10.01
N THR A 233 -1.61 -8.33 9.14
CA THR A 233 -0.15 -8.48 9.15
C THR A 233 0.52 -7.13 9.34
N VAL A 234 1.51 -7.05 10.24
CA VAL A 234 2.30 -5.85 10.50
C VAL A 234 3.76 -6.15 10.27
N SER A 235 4.45 -5.30 9.53
CA SER A 235 5.89 -5.34 9.35
C SER A 235 6.61 -4.23 10.13
N GLY A 236 7.86 -4.47 10.49
CA GLY A 236 8.62 -3.51 11.28
C GLY A 236 10.13 -3.72 11.29
N GLY A 237 10.77 -3.04 12.22
CA GLY A 237 12.22 -3.09 12.43
C GLY A 237 12.75 -4.48 12.73
N ASN A 238 14.05 -4.73 12.39
CA ASN A 238 14.72 -6.01 12.58
C ASN A 238 14.00 -7.19 11.89
N ALA A 239 13.49 -6.98 10.70
CA ALA A 239 12.71 -7.92 9.90
C ALA A 239 11.60 -8.63 10.70
N SER A 240 10.91 -7.87 11.55
CA SER A 240 9.81 -8.40 12.35
C SER A 240 8.52 -8.41 11.56
N ILE A 241 7.80 -9.51 11.63
CA ILE A 241 6.43 -9.68 11.16
C ILE A 241 5.55 -10.08 12.36
N PHE A 242 4.35 -9.54 12.42
CA PHE A 242 3.34 -9.89 13.42
C PHE A 242 2.04 -10.21 12.70
N GLU A 243 1.56 -11.44 12.86
CA GLU A 243 0.29 -11.89 12.27
C GLU A 243 -0.79 -12.00 13.34
N TYR A 244 -1.99 -11.48 13.07
CA TYR A 244 -3.14 -11.53 13.98
C TYR A 244 -4.19 -12.49 13.47
N ASP A 245 -4.60 -13.44 14.33
CA ASP A 245 -5.60 -14.47 14.01
C ASP A 245 -7.01 -14.16 14.58
N GLY A 246 -7.27 -12.90 14.96
CA GLY A 246 -8.50 -12.48 15.63
C GLY A 246 -8.49 -12.69 17.15
N SER A 247 -7.44 -13.30 17.72
CA SER A 247 -7.34 -13.57 19.15
C SER A 247 -5.96 -13.27 19.74
N GLN A 248 -4.91 -13.48 18.98
CA GLN A 248 -3.53 -13.30 19.40
C GLN A 248 -2.64 -12.86 18.24
N TRP A 249 -1.57 -12.16 18.60
CA TRP A 249 -0.49 -11.80 17.69
C TRP A 249 0.60 -12.86 17.75
N VAL A 250 1.07 -13.30 16.57
CA VAL A 250 2.16 -14.26 16.42
C VAL A 250 3.37 -13.52 15.84
N PRO A 251 4.42 -13.26 16.63
CA PRO A 251 5.61 -12.61 16.13
C PRO A 251 6.53 -13.60 15.41
N GLU A 252 7.12 -13.16 14.30
CA GLU A 252 8.20 -13.84 13.60
C GLU A 252 9.31 -12.84 13.28
N SER A 253 10.57 -13.28 13.22
CA SER A 253 11.72 -12.48 12.80
C SER A 253 12.40 -13.16 11.62
N LEU A 254 12.44 -12.50 10.50
CA LEU A 254 12.92 -13.04 9.23
C LEU A 254 14.40 -12.71 8.97
N GLY A 255 15.00 -11.79 9.76
CA GLY A 255 16.39 -11.34 9.58
C GLY A 255 16.70 -10.07 10.38
N ASP A 256 17.55 -9.20 9.82
CA ASP A 256 18.03 -8.00 10.50
C ASP A 256 17.65 -6.68 9.79
N ALA A 257 17.08 -6.74 8.57
CA ALA A 257 16.68 -5.56 7.82
C ALA A 257 15.35 -4.98 8.35
N ASP A 258 15.15 -3.66 8.26
CA ASP A 258 13.83 -3.09 8.50
C ASP A 258 12.92 -3.42 7.31
N LEU A 259 11.70 -3.89 7.58
CA LEU A 259 10.66 -4.15 6.59
C LEU A 259 9.72 -2.96 6.55
N PHE A 260 9.68 -2.28 5.41
CA PHE A 260 8.95 -1.03 5.27
C PHE A 260 7.51 -1.23 4.83
N ASP A 261 7.22 -2.37 4.18
CA ASP A 261 5.87 -2.69 3.76
C ASP A 261 5.64 -4.21 3.72
N VAL A 262 4.36 -4.60 3.79
CA VAL A 262 3.89 -5.98 3.72
C VAL A 262 2.52 -6.02 3.04
N GLU A 263 2.35 -6.98 2.14
CA GLU A 263 1.09 -7.26 1.45
C GLU A 263 0.88 -8.76 1.44
N THR A 264 -0.24 -9.23 2.00
CA THR A 264 -0.60 -10.65 2.09
C THR A 264 -1.98 -10.92 1.48
N GLU A 265 -2.26 -12.14 1.12
CA GLU A 265 -3.59 -12.63 0.79
C GLU A 265 -3.73 -14.03 1.36
N GLY A 266 -4.34 -14.12 2.54
CA GLY A 266 -4.47 -15.36 3.29
C GLY A 266 -3.15 -15.86 3.84
N ARG A 267 -2.40 -16.70 3.10
CA ARG A 267 -1.12 -17.28 3.54
C ARG A 267 0.00 -17.11 2.51
N ASP A 268 -0.21 -16.22 1.56
CA ASP A 268 0.74 -15.92 0.50
C ASP A 268 0.94 -14.41 0.43
N GLY A 269 2.17 -13.94 0.31
CA GLY A 269 2.43 -12.51 0.31
C GLY A 269 3.87 -12.13 0.14
N TYR A 270 4.14 -10.84 0.31
CA TYR A 270 5.48 -10.27 0.30
C TYR A 270 5.68 -9.28 1.42
N ALA A 271 6.91 -9.20 1.92
CA ALA A 271 7.37 -8.10 2.76
C ALA A 271 8.69 -7.58 2.17
N VAL A 272 8.80 -6.24 2.09
CA VAL A 272 9.93 -5.57 1.45
C VAL A 272 10.61 -4.58 2.38
N GLY A 273 11.90 -4.27 2.12
CA GLY A 273 12.58 -3.38 3.04
C GLY A 273 14.00 -2.96 2.68
N GLY A 274 14.75 -2.67 3.72
CA GLY A 274 16.09 -2.11 3.68
C GLY A 274 17.09 -3.00 2.93
N GLY A 275 17.91 -2.37 2.06
CA GLY A 275 18.94 -3.08 1.30
C GLY A 275 18.38 -3.99 0.19
N GLY A 276 17.17 -3.74 -0.27
CA GLY A 276 16.53 -4.48 -1.37
C GLY A 276 16.01 -5.85 -0.97
N VAL A 277 15.76 -6.11 0.33
CA VAL A 277 15.23 -7.40 0.76
C VAL A 277 13.78 -7.56 0.32
N ILE A 278 13.44 -8.76 -0.14
CA ILE A 278 12.07 -9.24 -0.33
C ILE A 278 11.96 -10.59 0.36
N PHE A 279 10.99 -10.71 1.25
CA PHE A 279 10.54 -11.99 1.79
C PHE A 279 9.22 -12.36 1.11
N GLU A 280 9.08 -13.61 0.70
CA GLU A 280 7.88 -14.19 0.13
C GLU A 280 7.27 -15.15 1.13
N GLN A 281 5.98 -15.01 1.38
CA GLN A 281 5.20 -15.99 2.13
C GLN A 281 4.51 -16.93 1.15
N GLN A 282 4.70 -18.23 1.34
CA GLN A 282 3.98 -19.29 0.63
C GLN A 282 3.46 -20.32 1.63
N ASP A 283 2.16 -20.60 1.55
CA ASP A 283 1.48 -21.50 2.50
C ASP A 283 1.72 -21.10 3.99
N GLY A 284 2.04 -19.83 4.26
CA GLY A 284 2.32 -19.27 5.58
C GLY A 284 3.77 -19.45 6.07
N GLU A 285 4.68 -19.82 5.20
CA GLU A 285 6.12 -19.89 5.50
C GLU A 285 6.86 -18.77 4.75
N TRP A 286 7.58 -17.92 5.49
CA TRP A 286 8.36 -16.82 4.92
C TRP A 286 9.73 -17.27 4.46
N THR A 287 10.11 -16.93 3.24
CA THR A 287 11.44 -17.20 2.67
C THR A 287 12.00 -15.97 1.97
N GLN A 288 13.29 -15.73 2.10
CA GLN A 288 13.93 -14.61 1.44
C GLN A 288 14.19 -14.90 -0.04
N ASN A 289 13.69 -14.02 -0.92
CA ASN A 289 13.94 -14.08 -2.35
C ASN A 289 15.25 -13.36 -2.72
N ALA A 290 15.88 -13.85 -3.79
CA ALA A 290 16.98 -13.13 -4.41
C ALA A 290 16.44 -11.90 -5.16
N THR A 291 17.05 -10.73 -4.93
CA THR A 291 16.69 -9.48 -5.60
C THR A 291 17.86 -8.93 -6.43
N PRO A 292 17.60 -8.29 -7.57
CA PRO A 292 18.66 -7.73 -8.42
C PRO A 292 19.19 -6.37 -7.96
N VAL A 293 18.67 -5.82 -6.84
CA VAL A 293 18.96 -4.46 -6.35
C VAL A 293 19.44 -4.48 -4.90
N GLY A 294 20.07 -3.40 -4.46
CA GLY A 294 20.49 -3.18 -3.07
C GLY A 294 19.91 -1.89 -2.48
N GLU A 295 19.09 -1.17 -3.23
CA GLU A 295 18.35 0.00 -2.83
C GLU A 295 17.21 -0.41 -1.89
N ASN A 296 16.80 0.49 -0.98
CA ASN A 296 15.65 0.23 -0.12
C ASN A 296 14.38 0.13 -0.98
N LEU A 297 13.57 -0.90 -0.72
CA LEU A 297 12.23 -1.05 -1.25
C LEU A 297 11.25 -0.50 -0.22
N GLN A 298 10.39 0.43 -0.64
CA GLN A 298 9.49 1.17 0.24
C GLN A 298 8.09 0.57 0.29
N ALA A 299 7.61 0.04 -0.84
CA ALA A 299 6.26 -0.53 -0.93
C ALA A 299 6.23 -1.74 -1.85
N VAL A 300 5.24 -2.60 -1.63
CA VAL A 300 4.92 -3.76 -2.46
C VAL A 300 3.43 -3.83 -2.71
N ASP A 301 3.01 -4.14 -3.94
CA ASP A 301 1.60 -4.40 -4.26
C ASP A 301 1.48 -5.65 -5.14
N ARG A 302 0.51 -6.48 -4.79
CA ARG A 302 0.21 -7.73 -5.50
C ARG A 302 -0.89 -7.51 -6.52
N GLY A 303 -0.69 -7.98 -7.75
CA GLY A 303 -1.69 -7.78 -8.77
C GLY A 303 -1.60 -8.70 -9.98
N SER A 304 -1.92 -8.15 -11.14
CA SER A 304 -1.68 -8.84 -12.42
C SER A 304 -0.19 -9.01 -12.72
N VAL A 305 0.63 -8.19 -12.13
CA VAL A 305 2.09 -8.21 -12.02
C VAL A 305 2.37 -7.81 -10.59
N ASP A 306 3.14 -8.57 -9.84
CA ASP A 306 3.55 -8.16 -8.50
C ASP A 306 4.64 -7.09 -8.64
N LEU A 307 4.54 -6.04 -7.84
CA LEU A 307 5.36 -4.85 -7.91
C LEU A 307 6.04 -4.56 -6.59
N ALA A 308 7.32 -4.17 -6.61
CA ALA A 308 7.98 -3.56 -5.47
C ALA A 308 8.72 -2.31 -5.92
N VAL A 309 8.57 -1.21 -5.17
CA VAL A 309 9.12 0.10 -5.53
C VAL A 309 10.00 0.66 -4.43
N GLY A 310 10.93 1.57 -4.80
CA GLY A 310 11.81 2.11 -3.78
C GLY A 310 12.75 3.23 -4.21
N SER A 311 13.83 3.36 -3.44
CA SER A 311 14.81 4.43 -3.58
C SER A 311 15.47 4.44 -4.96
N GLY A 312 15.77 5.64 -5.47
CA GLY A 312 16.46 5.81 -6.75
C GLY A 312 15.60 5.47 -7.97
N GLY A 313 14.26 5.52 -7.84
CA GLY A 313 13.33 5.21 -8.91
C GLY A 313 13.26 3.71 -9.24
N VAL A 314 13.71 2.85 -8.33
CA VAL A 314 13.66 1.40 -8.53
C VAL A 314 12.22 0.91 -8.57
N VAL A 315 11.92 0.12 -9.60
CA VAL A 315 10.71 -0.71 -9.72
C VAL A 315 11.15 -2.13 -10.05
N LEU A 316 10.68 -3.07 -9.28
CA LEU A 316 10.79 -4.50 -9.53
C LEU A 316 9.43 -5.05 -9.96
N GLU A 317 9.43 -5.94 -10.95
CA GLU A 317 8.25 -6.64 -11.48
C GLU A 317 8.46 -8.15 -11.42
N ARG A 318 7.37 -8.87 -11.10
CA ARG A 318 7.35 -10.35 -11.06
C ARG A 318 6.06 -10.95 -11.64
#